data_3f6e931c26a0e23cce0b0ba9b20f7952
#
_entry.id   3f6e931c26a0e23cce0b0ba9b20f7952
#
_cell.length_a   1.000
_cell.length_b   1.000
_cell.length_c   1.000
_cell.angle_alpha   90.00
_cell.angle_beta   90.00
_cell.angle_gamma   90.00
#
_symmetry.space_group_name_H-M   'P 1'
#
loop_
_entity.id
_entity.type
_entity.pdbx_description
1 polymer ?
#
loop_
_entity_poly.entity_id
_entity_poly.type
_entity_poly.pdbx_seq_one_letter_code
_entity_poly.pdbx_strand_id
1 'polypeptide(L)'
;MQFPHSLDRYWGFFCFDQRVVIMKNYYHNRTKMVHGGTRRSQYGEVSEALFMTQGYIYETAENAETRFLKSRDDEFIYSRYGNPTVAMFEDRMALLEGAEDCFATASGMAAVNGALVSCLKAGDHVVASRALFGSCLYILEEILPRFGVEVTFVDGLDIAAWERAFKSNTTVCFFESMSNPNLELVDLPKVVAIAHSHGALVIVDNVFTTPVFSKAFEFGVDVVVYSATKHIDGQGRALGGVILSNKQFIRRKVEPYMKHTGGAMSPFNAWVMLKGLETIELRVKAQAKSAWKISQFLEQSSNIRKVIYPGLPSSEQHSLANEIISGYGTVITFEFVKGKPAAFKFLNNLEIIIISNNLGDAKSIATHPATTTHQRLTKKQKEDLQISEGLIRLSVGLEDTDDLINDVSSALRTL
;
A
#
# COMPACT_ATOMS: atom_id res chain seq x y z
N MET A 1 -2.80 -22.14 70.23
CA MET A 1 -3.48 -22.12 68.95
C MET A 1 -2.43 -21.83 67.85
N GLN A 2 -1.99 -22.86 67.18
CA GLN A 2 -1.05 -22.80 66.07
C GLN A 2 -1.82 -22.59 64.80
N PHE A 3 -1.46 -21.58 64.00
CA PHE A 3 -1.91 -21.42 62.63
C PHE A 3 -0.99 -22.18 61.68
N PRO A 4 -1.50 -22.99 60.77
CA PRO A 4 -0.63 -23.67 59.81
C PRO A 4 -0.27 -22.74 58.68
N HIS A 5 1.03 -22.55 58.47
CA HIS A 5 1.59 -22.04 57.22
C HIS A 5 1.54 -23.12 56.16
N SER A 6 0.74 -22.92 55.10
CA SER A 6 1.00 -23.51 53.79
C SER A 6 0.19 -22.74 52.75
N LEU A 7 0.80 -21.75 52.17
CA LEU A 7 0.43 -21.14 50.89
C LEU A 7 1.50 -21.51 49.88
N ASP A 8 1.64 -22.76 49.58
CA ASP A 8 2.21 -23.23 48.32
C ASP A 8 1.20 -22.93 47.21
N ARG A 9 1.18 -21.71 46.70
CA ARG A 9 0.50 -21.41 45.48
C ARG A 9 1.33 -22.00 44.35
N TYR A 10 0.80 -23.02 43.74
CA TYR A 10 1.20 -23.59 42.48
C TYR A 10 1.51 -22.53 41.43
N TRP A 11 2.76 -22.23 41.27
CA TRP A 11 3.28 -21.71 40.02
C TRP A 11 3.57 -22.91 39.12
N GLY A 12 2.50 -23.51 38.61
CA GLY A 12 2.61 -24.40 37.48
C GLY A 12 3.12 -23.58 36.30
N PHE A 13 4.30 -23.90 35.84
CA PHE A 13 4.82 -23.43 34.56
C PHE A 13 3.87 -23.92 33.47
N PHE A 14 2.86 -23.13 33.15
CA PHE A 14 2.16 -23.27 31.89
C PHE A 14 3.07 -22.64 30.83
N CYS A 15 3.87 -23.49 30.21
CA CYS A 15 4.41 -23.20 28.89
C CYS A 15 3.20 -23.06 27.95
N PHE A 16 2.65 -21.85 27.84
CA PHE A 16 1.65 -21.54 26.83
C PHE A 16 2.37 -21.54 25.50
N ASP A 17 2.22 -22.66 24.80
CA ASP A 17 2.46 -22.74 23.38
C ASP A 17 1.58 -21.65 22.73
N GLN A 18 2.18 -20.51 22.40
CA GLN A 18 1.50 -19.42 21.69
C GLN A 18 1.09 -19.99 20.34
N ARG A 19 -0.15 -20.48 20.26
CA ARG A 19 -0.69 -21.06 19.02
C ARG A 19 -0.86 -19.95 18.01
N VAL A 20 0.19 -19.68 17.26
CA VAL A 20 0.07 -18.96 15.99
C VAL A 20 -0.86 -19.80 15.12
N VAL A 21 -1.95 -19.21 14.66
CA VAL A 21 -2.87 -19.91 13.76
C VAL A 21 -2.17 -20.09 12.42
N ILE A 22 -1.55 -21.24 12.21
CA ILE A 22 -0.91 -21.60 10.94
C ILE A 22 -2.00 -21.83 9.91
N MET A 23 -2.09 -20.92 8.95
CA MET A 23 -3.04 -21.04 7.85
C MET A 23 -2.55 -22.05 6.83
N LYS A 24 -3.39 -23.01 6.50
CA LYS A 24 -3.10 -23.96 5.44
C LYS A 24 -3.23 -23.31 4.07
N ASN A 25 -2.38 -23.68 3.14
CA ASN A 25 -2.31 -23.04 1.80
C ASN A 25 -3.62 -23.12 1.01
N TYR A 26 -4.45 -24.15 1.25
CA TYR A 26 -5.73 -24.32 0.56
C TYR A 26 -6.86 -23.37 1.02
N TYR A 27 -6.68 -22.63 2.12
CA TYR A 27 -7.68 -21.65 2.53
C TYR A 27 -7.69 -20.42 1.59
N HIS A 28 -8.89 -19.97 1.25
CA HIS A 28 -9.08 -18.73 0.47
C HIS A 28 -8.71 -17.48 1.25
N ASN A 29 -8.43 -16.40 0.52
CA ASN A 29 -7.95 -15.15 1.11
C ASN A 29 -8.86 -14.61 2.22
N ARG A 30 -10.19 -14.63 2.07
CA ARG A 30 -11.10 -14.15 3.12
C ARG A 30 -10.89 -14.88 4.45
N THR A 31 -10.73 -16.20 4.43
CA THR A 31 -10.44 -16.98 5.63
C THR A 31 -9.08 -16.61 6.23
N LYS A 32 -8.07 -16.44 5.37
CA LYS A 32 -6.74 -16.00 5.80
C LYS A 32 -6.78 -14.61 6.44
N MET A 33 -7.60 -13.68 5.90
CA MET A 33 -7.71 -12.32 6.45
C MET A 33 -8.41 -12.24 7.81
N VAL A 34 -9.28 -13.17 8.09
CA VAL A 34 -9.99 -13.24 9.40
C VAL A 34 -9.17 -13.95 10.47
N HIS A 35 -8.39 -14.96 10.10
CA HIS A 35 -7.73 -15.87 11.06
C HIS A 35 -6.20 -15.88 10.99
N GLY A 36 -5.62 -15.44 9.89
CA GLY A 36 -4.18 -15.54 9.65
C GLY A 36 -3.35 -14.69 10.59
N GLY A 37 -2.21 -15.23 11.03
CA GLY A 37 -1.27 -14.54 11.90
C GLY A 37 -1.76 -14.27 13.32
N THR A 38 -2.98 -14.71 13.69
CA THR A 38 -3.54 -14.46 15.03
C THR A 38 -2.69 -15.13 16.10
N ARG A 39 -2.27 -14.33 17.10
CA ARG A 39 -1.57 -14.77 18.31
C ARG A 39 -2.49 -14.51 19.49
N ARG A 40 -2.83 -15.56 20.23
CA ARG A 40 -3.70 -15.44 21.40
C ARG A 40 -2.88 -15.29 22.66
N SER A 41 -3.33 -14.41 23.56
CA SER A 41 -2.74 -14.30 24.89
C SER A 41 -3.17 -15.47 25.79
N GLN A 42 -2.70 -15.47 27.02
CA GLN A 42 -3.09 -16.43 28.05
C GLN A 42 -4.61 -16.48 28.32
N TYR A 43 -5.34 -15.45 27.92
CA TYR A 43 -6.80 -15.38 28.15
C TYR A 43 -7.63 -15.97 27.01
N GLY A 44 -7.03 -16.32 25.85
CA GLY A 44 -7.71 -16.95 24.73
C GLY A 44 -8.78 -16.07 24.09
N GLU A 45 -8.56 -14.76 24.02
CA GLU A 45 -9.47 -13.75 23.47
C GLU A 45 -9.84 -14.04 22.01
N VAL A 46 -11.07 -13.68 21.60
CA VAL A 46 -11.55 -13.85 20.22
C VAL A 46 -10.91 -12.81 19.30
N SER A 47 -10.94 -11.53 19.69
CA SER A 47 -10.28 -10.44 18.95
C SER A 47 -8.80 -10.38 19.31
N GLU A 48 -7.96 -10.03 18.36
CA GLU A 48 -6.53 -9.89 18.57
C GLU A 48 -6.21 -8.84 19.65
N ALA A 49 -5.33 -9.21 20.59
CA ALA A 49 -4.94 -8.33 21.68
C ALA A 49 -4.06 -7.16 21.19
N LEU A 50 -4.27 -6.00 21.79
CA LEU A 50 -3.45 -4.80 21.57
C LEU A 50 -2.36 -4.69 22.65
N PHE A 51 -1.11 -4.96 22.28
CA PHE A 51 0.04 -4.88 23.18
C PHE A 51 0.68 -3.48 23.13
N MET A 52 0.14 -2.55 23.94
CA MET A 52 0.65 -1.18 24.06
C MET A 52 1.81 -1.13 25.05
N THR A 53 3.00 -1.53 24.59
CA THR A 53 4.24 -1.46 25.36
C THR A 53 5.41 -1.04 24.49
N GLN A 54 6.39 -0.39 25.10
CA GLN A 54 7.65 -0.06 24.43
C GLN A 54 8.75 -1.11 24.67
N GLY A 55 8.69 -1.90 25.75
CA GLY A 55 9.71 -2.87 26.13
C GLY A 55 9.14 -4.08 26.85
N TYR A 56 10.01 -5.03 27.11
CA TYR A 56 9.67 -6.34 27.68
C TYR A 56 10.60 -6.67 28.85
N ILE A 57 10.11 -7.42 29.83
CA ILE A 57 10.91 -7.88 30.97
C ILE A 57 11.58 -9.21 30.64
N TYR A 58 12.67 -9.48 31.33
CA TYR A 58 13.43 -10.74 31.26
C TYR A 58 13.51 -11.35 32.65
N GLU A 59 13.47 -12.67 32.75
CA GLU A 59 13.55 -13.37 34.04
C GLU A 59 14.92 -13.23 34.66
N THR A 60 15.97 -13.27 33.82
CA THR A 60 17.37 -13.14 34.27
C THR A 60 18.19 -12.28 33.29
N ALA A 61 19.35 -11.81 33.72
CA ALA A 61 20.30 -11.08 32.87
C ALA A 61 20.81 -11.95 31.71
N GLU A 62 21.00 -13.24 31.94
CA GLU A 62 21.41 -14.19 30.89
C GLU A 62 20.34 -14.39 29.85
N ASN A 63 19.05 -14.39 30.24
CA ASN A 63 17.93 -14.41 29.31
C ASN A 63 17.91 -13.13 28.46
N ALA A 64 18.18 -11.98 29.06
CA ALA A 64 18.28 -10.72 28.31
C ALA A 64 19.43 -10.78 27.30
N GLU A 65 20.65 -11.18 27.73
CA GLU A 65 21.80 -11.34 26.84
C GLU A 65 21.47 -12.27 25.65
N THR A 66 20.89 -13.44 25.93
CA THR A 66 20.53 -14.42 24.89
C THR A 66 19.57 -13.84 23.87
N ARG A 67 18.54 -13.08 24.29
CA ARG A 67 17.58 -12.45 23.38
C ARG A 67 18.22 -11.37 22.50
N PHE A 68 19.16 -10.60 23.04
CA PHE A 68 19.89 -9.59 22.25
C PHE A 68 20.84 -10.21 21.24
N LEU A 69 21.42 -11.38 21.55
CA LEU A 69 22.28 -12.12 20.62
C LEU A 69 21.48 -12.82 19.53
N LYS A 70 20.35 -13.45 19.89
CA LYS A 70 19.52 -14.23 18.98
C LYS A 70 18.07 -14.32 19.49
N SER A 71 17.25 -13.36 19.11
CA SER A 71 15.80 -13.44 19.35
C SER A 71 15.15 -14.49 18.43
N ARG A 72 14.12 -15.19 18.95
CA ARG A 72 13.23 -16.07 18.18
C ARG A 72 12.11 -15.26 17.57
N ASP A 73 11.35 -15.84 16.64
CA ASP A 73 10.24 -15.17 15.95
C ASP A 73 9.08 -14.75 16.91
N ASP A 74 9.00 -15.34 18.09
CA ASP A 74 8.03 -15.06 19.16
C ASP A 74 8.61 -14.29 20.36
N GLU A 75 9.87 -13.87 20.28
CA GLU A 75 10.57 -13.13 21.34
C GLU A 75 10.75 -11.66 20.97
N PHE A 76 10.25 -10.78 21.83
CA PHE A 76 10.31 -9.33 21.64
C PHE A 76 11.27 -8.68 22.63
N ILE A 77 11.99 -7.65 22.18
CA ILE A 77 13.00 -6.92 22.96
C ILE A 77 12.53 -5.48 23.20
N TYR A 78 12.07 -4.83 22.14
CA TYR A 78 11.66 -3.43 22.13
C TYR A 78 10.69 -3.20 20.95
N SER A 79 9.59 -2.48 21.17
CA SER A 79 8.51 -2.40 20.17
C SER A 79 8.92 -1.80 18.82
N ARG A 80 9.97 -0.97 18.77
CA ARG A 80 10.53 -0.50 17.50
C ARG A 80 11.19 -1.63 16.70
N TYR A 81 11.64 -2.70 17.36
CA TYR A 81 12.24 -3.88 16.74
C TYR A 81 11.21 -4.94 16.39
N GLY A 82 10.15 -5.03 17.19
CA GLY A 82 9.05 -5.95 17.01
C GLY A 82 8.06 -5.87 18.16
N ASN A 83 6.80 -6.11 17.87
CA ASN A 83 5.70 -6.09 18.84
C ASN A 83 4.66 -7.15 18.43
N PRO A 84 4.02 -7.89 19.35
CA PRO A 84 3.09 -8.95 19.00
C PRO A 84 1.92 -8.50 18.11
N THR A 85 1.37 -7.30 18.37
CA THR A 85 0.28 -6.75 17.54
C THR A 85 0.75 -6.39 16.14
N VAL A 86 1.95 -5.77 16.03
CA VAL A 86 2.55 -5.45 14.73
C VAL A 86 2.86 -6.73 13.95
N ALA A 87 3.41 -7.75 14.60
CA ALA A 87 3.71 -9.03 13.97
C ALA A 87 2.45 -9.72 13.42
N MET A 88 1.31 -9.68 14.13
CA MET A 88 0.03 -10.19 13.60
C MET A 88 -0.42 -9.49 12.33
N PHE A 89 -0.21 -8.17 12.25
CA PHE A 89 -0.50 -7.39 11.04
C PHE A 89 0.45 -7.76 9.89
N GLU A 90 1.75 -7.86 10.16
CA GLU A 90 2.78 -8.27 9.20
C GLU A 90 2.51 -9.67 8.63
N ASP A 91 2.24 -10.66 9.50
CA ASP A 91 1.91 -12.02 9.10
C ASP A 91 0.66 -12.06 8.19
N ARG A 92 -0.37 -11.28 8.53
CA ARG A 92 -1.62 -11.23 7.74
C ARG A 92 -1.42 -10.53 6.39
N MET A 93 -0.62 -9.49 6.33
CA MET A 93 -0.24 -8.83 5.08
C MET A 93 0.57 -9.74 4.16
N ALA A 94 1.54 -10.48 4.71
CA ALA A 94 2.31 -11.46 3.96
C ALA A 94 1.41 -12.56 3.37
N LEU A 95 0.46 -13.08 4.16
CA LEU A 95 -0.53 -14.06 3.71
C LEU A 95 -1.45 -13.51 2.60
N LEU A 96 -1.86 -12.24 2.70
CA LEU A 96 -2.73 -11.61 1.71
C LEU A 96 -2.02 -11.43 0.37
N GLU A 97 -0.80 -10.93 0.39
CA GLU A 97 -0.03 -10.67 -0.82
C GLU A 97 0.60 -11.94 -1.42
N GLY A 98 0.86 -12.95 -0.60
CA GLY A 98 1.61 -14.14 -0.99
C GLY A 98 3.12 -13.98 -0.83
N ALA A 99 3.56 -13.05 0.02
CA ALA A 99 4.97 -12.85 0.36
C ALA A 99 5.45 -13.84 1.43
N GLU A 100 6.77 -14.06 1.49
CA GLU A 100 7.36 -14.84 2.58
C GLU A 100 7.41 -14.07 3.90
N ASP A 101 7.57 -12.73 3.84
CA ASP A 101 7.73 -11.89 5.01
C ASP A 101 7.29 -10.44 4.75
N CYS A 102 7.04 -9.70 5.83
CA CYS A 102 6.58 -8.33 5.82
C CYS A 102 7.27 -7.52 6.90
N PHE A 103 7.47 -6.22 6.66
CA PHE A 103 7.87 -5.26 7.67
C PHE A 103 6.91 -4.07 7.66
N ALA A 104 6.24 -3.84 8.79
CA ALA A 104 5.30 -2.74 8.96
C ALA A 104 6.01 -1.42 9.31
N THR A 105 5.62 -0.35 8.64
CA THR A 105 6.24 0.98 8.75
C THR A 105 5.26 2.05 9.18
N ALA A 106 5.76 3.16 9.72
CA ALA A 106 4.97 4.27 10.23
C ALA A 106 4.10 4.96 9.16
N SER A 107 4.44 4.84 7.89
CA SER A 107 3.69 5.42 6.76
C SER A 107 4.08 4.74 5.45
N GLY A 108 3.26 4.94 4.39
CA GLY A 108 3.62 4.49 3.05
C GLY A 108 4.94 5.06 2.54
N MET A 109 5.24 6.32 2.85
CA MET A 109 6.53 6.92 2.47
C MET A 109 7.72 6.34 3.24
N ALA A 110 7.53 5.93 4.50
CA ALA A 110 8.55 5.17 5.23
C ALA A 110 8.78 3.78 4.57
N ALA A 111 7.73 3.16 4.02
CA ALA A 111 7.87 1.92 3.26
C ALA A 111 8.66 2.13 1.96
N VAL A 112 8.30 3.12 1.13
CA VAL A 112 9.01 3.42 -0.11
C VAL A 112 10.47 3.75 0.16
N ASN A 113 10.74 4.67 1.09
CA ASN A 113 12.12 5.04 1.44
C ASN A 113 12.90 3.85 2.02
N GLY A 114 12.26 3.07 2.90
CA GLY A 114 12.87 1.87 3.50
C GLY A 114 13.21 0.81 2.48
N ALA A 115 12.32 0.53 1.53
CA ALA A 115 12.55 -0.45 0.47
C ALA A 115 13.73 -0.03 -0.45
N LEU A 116 13.77 1.25 -0.85
CA LEU A 116 14.82 1.77 -1.72
C LEU A 116 16.17 1.86 -1.00
N VAL A 117 16.24 2.61 0.11
CA VAL A 117 17.52 2.92 0.75
C VAL A 117 18.17 1.71 1.41
N SER A 118 17.38 0.71 1.86
CA SER A 118 17.94 -0.50 2.46
C SER A 118 18.76 -1.38 1.50
N CYS A 119 18.59 -1.21 0.18
CA CYS A 119 19.29 -2.01 -0.82
C CYS A 119 20.21 -1.18 -1.74
N LEU A 120 20.16 0.16 -1.69
CA LEU A 120 20.97 1.06 -2.51
C LEU A 120 22.21 1.57 -1.78
N LYS A 121 23.26 1.88 -2.52
CA LYS A 121 24.50 2.52 -2.08
C LYS A 121 24.98 3.55 -3.12
N ALA A 122 25.93 4.38 -2.74
CA ALA A 122 26.59 5.32 -3.66
C ALA A 122 27.15 4.60 -4.90
N GLY A 123 26.90 5.14 -6.07
CA GLY A 123 27.28 4.58 -7.37
C GLY A 123 26.25 3.63 -7.98
N ASP A 124 25.18 3.28 -7.26
CA ASP A 124 24.07 2.51 -7.83
C ASP A 124 23.17 3.41 -8.70
N HIS A 125 22.41 2.77 -9.57
CA HIS A 125 21.47 3.41 -10.48
C HIS A 125 20.06 2.83 -10.31
N VAL A 126 19.05 3.69 -10.37
CA VAL A 126 17.62 3.33 -10.34
C VAL A 126 16.98 3.71 -11.67
N VAL A 127 16.23 2.79 -12.27
CA VAL A 127 15.30 3.10 -13.36
C VAL A 127 13.90 3.19 -12.77
N ALA A 128 13.20 4.29 -13.01
CA ALA A 128 11.87 4.51 -12.45
C ALA A 128 10.87 5.01 -13.49
N SER A 129 9.58 4.67 -13.31
CA SER A 129 8.53 5.35 -14.06
C SER A 129 8.47 6.83 -13.68
N ARG A 130 8.16 7.69 -14.66
CA ARG A 130 7.91 9.13 -14.39
C ARG A 130 6.53 9.37 -13.73
N ALA A 131 5.58 8.46 -13.95
CA ALA A 131 4.23 8.54 -13.41
C ALA A 131 4.20 7.94 -11.99
N LEU A 132 4.62 8.74 -11.01
CA LEU A 132 4.70 8.37 -9.59
C LEU A 132 4.03 9.42 -8.72
N PHE A 133 3.63 8.99 -7.52
CA PHE A 133 3.21 9.90 -6.47
C PHE A 133 4.31 10.94 -6.16
N GLY A 134 3.92 12.21 -5.99
CA GLY A 134 4.86 13.32 -5.87
C GLY A 134 5.93 13.18 -4.78
N SER A 135 5.62 12.48 -3.67
CA SER A 135 6.64 12.22 -2.64
C SER A 135 7.60 11.09 -3.02
N CYS A 136 7.18 10.14 -3.87
CA CYS A 136 8.09 9.15 -4.45
C CYS A 136 9.06 9.81 -5.42
N LEU A 137 8.54 10.72 -6.29
CA LEU A 137 9.39 11.56 -7.16
C LEU A 137 10.42 12.34 -6.34
N TYR A 138 10.01 12.97 -5.23
CA TYR A 138 10.93 13.71 -4.36
C TYR A 138 12.06 12.84 -3.80
N ILE A 139 11.77 11.59 -3.40
CA ILE A 139 12.81 10.65 -2.96
C ILE A 139 13.80 10.38 -4.10
N LEU A 140 13.30 10.13 -5.31
CA LEU A 140 14.12 9.76 -6.47
C LEU A 140 14.90 10.96 -7.05
N GLU A 141 14.27 12.13 -7.12
CA GLU A 141 14.88 13.34 -7.73
C GLU A 141 15.79 14.10 -6.77
N GLU A 142 15.44 14.12 -5.46
CA GLU A 142 16.10 14.99 -4.51
C GLU A 142 16.88 14.25 -3.42
N ILE A 143 16.36 13.13 -2.89
CA ILE A 143 16.98 12.45 -1.76
C ILE A 143 18.09 11.51 -2.23
N LEU A 144 17.80 10.57 -3.12
CA LEU A 144 18.75 9.56 -3.57
C LEU A 144 20.02 10.17 -4.20
N PRO A 145 19.94 11.22 -5.05
CA PRO A 145 21.13 11.84 -5.63
C PRO A 145 22.08 12.45 -4.59
N ARG A 146 21.57 12.92 -3.45
CA ARG A 146 22.42 13.43 -2.34
C ARG A 146 23.32 12.36 -1.74
N PHE A 147 22.95 11.10 -1.89
CA PHE A 147 23.69 9.94 -1.45
C PHE A 147 24.45 9.22 -2.57
N GLY A 148 24.58 9.89 -3.75
CA GLY A 148 25.35 9.39 -4.88
C GLY A 148 24.67 8.27 -5.65
N VAL A 149 23.33 8.15 -5.59
CA VAL A 149 22.53 7.22 -6.41
C VAL A 149 22.01 7.97 -7.63
N GLU A 150 22.26 7.42 -8.82
CA GLU A 150 21.73 7.96 -10.07
C GLU A 150 20.31 7.49 -10.32
N VAL A 151 19.47 8.31 -10.97
CA VAL A 151 18.09 7.95 -11.34
C VAL A 151 17.82 8.31 -12.80
N THR A 152 17.21 7.38 -13.53
CA THR A 152 16.67 7.59 -14.87
C THR A 152 15.16 7.35 -14.86
N PHE A 153 14.41 8.38 -15.30
CA PHE A 153 12.96 8.26 -15.45
C PHE A 153 12.59 7.86 -16.88
N VAL A 154 11.60 6.99 -16.99
CA VAL A 154 11.04 6.51 -18.25
C VAL A 154 9.53 6.71 -18.32
N ASP A 155 8.99 6.72 -19.53
CA ASP A 155 7.56 6.52 -19.72
C ASP A 155 7.21 5.08 -19.34
N GLY A 156 6.37 4.90 -18.31
CA GLY A 156 5.97 3.57 -17.83
C GLY A 156 5.25 2.71 -18.87
N LEU A 157 4.67 3.33 -19.89
CA LEU A 157 3.95 2.66 -20.98
C LEU A 157 4.87 2.28 -22.16
N ASP A 158 6.04 2.88 -22.28
CA ASP A 158 7.01 2.58 -23.35
C ASP A 158 8.01 1.48 -22.93
N ILE A 159 7.71 0.24 -23.28
CA ILE A 159 8.58 -0.93 -23.00
C ILE A 159 9.99 -0.74 -23.57
N ALA A 160 10.13 -0.11 -24.73
CA ALA A 160 11.45 0.14 -25.30
C ALA A 160 12.23 1.21 -24.53
N ALA A 161 11.55 2.17 -23.88
CA ALA A 161 12.19 3.13 -22.98
C ALA A 161 12.75 2.44 -21.74
N TRP A 162 12.03 1.48 -21.16
CA TRP A 162 12.55 0.65 -20.07
C TRP A 162 13.85 -0.03 -20.48
N GLU A 163 13.87 -0.78 -21.58
CA GLU A 163 15.05 -1.50 -22.05
C GLU A 163 16.28 -0.59 -22.24
N ARG A 164 16.08 0.59 -22.84
CA ARG A 164 17.18 1.55 -23.08
C ARG A 164 17.70 2.22 -21.82
N ALA A 165 16.94 2.28 -20.74
CA ALA A 165 17.30 3.00 -19.53
C ALA A 165 18.26 2.23 -18.60
N PHE A 166 18.33 0.92 -18.73
CA PHE A 166 19.19 0.09 -17.88
C PHE A 166 20.68 0.31 -18.20
N LYS A 167 21.48 0.45 -17.15
CA LYS A 167 22.94 0.60 -17.16
C LYS A 167 23.58 -0.59 -16.44
N SER A 168 24.89 -0.75 -16.57
CA SER A 168 25.63 -1.82 -15.89
C SER A 168 25.61 -1.72 -14.35
N ASN A 169 25.33 -0.52 -13.80
CA ASN A 169 25.19 -0.27 -12.37
C ASN A 169 23.72 -0.11 -11.92
N THR A 170 22.74 -0.48 -12.77
CA THR A 170 21.33 -0.46 -12.37
C THR A 170 21.06 -1.55 -11.35
N THR A 171 20.62 -1.16 -10.17
CA THR A 171 20.33 -2.05 -9.04
C THR A 171 18.85 -2.24 -8.80
N VAL A 172 18.04 -1.21 -9.09
CA VAL A 172 16.60 -1.19 -8.81
C VAL A 172 15.82 -0.65 -9.99
N CYS A 173 14.68 -1.29 -10.26
CA CYS A 173 13.58 -0.80 -11.08
C CYS A 173 12.41 -0.45 -10.16
N PHE A 174 11.89 0.79 -10.19
CA PHE A 174 10.82 1.27 -9.30
C PHE A 174 9.66 1.90 -10.06
N PHE A 175 8.43 1.48 -9.78
CA PHE A 175 7.21 2.05 -10.37
C PHE A 175 5.96 1.76 -9.55
N GLU A 176 4.87 2.48 -9.83
CA GLU A 176 3.52 2.16 -9.37
C GLU A 176 2.88 1.18 -10.36
N SER A 177 2.24 0.11 -9.88
CA SER A 177 1.54 -0.86 -10.76
C SER A 177 0.42 -0.20 -11.56
N MET A 178 -0.25 0.77 -10.93
CA MET A 178 -1.22 1.67 -11.52
C MET A 178 -0.95 3.09 -11.01
N SER A 179 -0.66 4.02 -11.91
CA SER A 179 -0.21 5.37 -11.56
C SER A 179 -1.30 6.27 -10.99
N ASN A 180 -0.88 7.23 -10.18
CA ASN A 180 -1.71 8.31 -9.65
C ASN A 180 -1.37 9.63 -10.37
N PRO A 181 -2.32 10.38 -10.98
CA PRO A 181 -3.77 10.19 -10.93
C PRO A 181 -4.36 9.49 -12.17
N ASN A 182 -3.57 9.22 -13.20
CA ASN A 182 -4.06 8.85 -14.53
C ASN A 182 -4.33 7.36 -14.72
N LEU A 183 -4.12 6.54 -13.67
CA LEU A 183 -4.41 5.11 -13.68
C LEU A 183 -3.70 4.36 -14.82
N GLU A 184 -2.51 4.84 -15.22
CA GLU A 184 -1.68 4.16 -16.20
C GLU A 184 -1.19 2.83 -15.62
N LEU A 185 -1.43 1.73 -16.32
CA LEU A 185 -0.98 0.39 -15.95
C LEU A 185 0.36 0.10 -16.60
N VAL A 186 1.36 -0.22 -15.80
CA VAL A 186 2.63 -0.74 -16.30
C VAL A 186 2.46 -2.21 -16.66
N ASP A 187 2.99 -2.63 -17.81
CA ASP A 187 3.04 -4.04 -18.22
C ASP A 187 4.03 -4.79 -17.32
N LEU A 188 3.50 -5.21 -16.17
CA LEU A 188 4.26 -5.79 -15.06
C LEU A 188 5.13 -6.96 -15.52
N PRO A 189 4.59 -7.99 -16.23
CA PRO A 189 5.40 -9.13 -16.71
C PRO A 189 6.58 -8.72 -17.56
N LYS A 190 6.37 -7.77 -18.50
CA LYS A 190 7.45 -7.35 -19.41
C LYS A 190 8.53 -6.54 -18.68
N VAL A 191 8.13 -5.58 -17.84
CA VAL A 191 9.09 -4.74 -17.10
C VAL A 191 9.90 -5.58 -16.12
N VAL A 192 9.28 -6.54 -15.44
CA VAL A 192 9.96 -7.49 -14.54
C VAL A 192 11.00 -8.32 -15.34
N ALA A 193 10.61 -8.87 -16.48
CA ALA A 193 11.54 -9.66 -17.32
C ALA A 193 12.76 -8.83 -17.77
N ILE A 194 12.54 -7.58 -18.19
CA ILE A 194 13.63 -6.65 -18.55
C ILE A 194 14.53 -6.40 -17.35
N ALA A 195 13.98 -5.98 -16.20
CA ALA A 195 14.78 -5.69 -15.01
C ALA A 195 15.63 -6.88 -14.56
N HIS A 196 15.05 -8.08 -14.53
CA HIS A 196 15.75 -9.30 -14.16
C HIS A 196 16.83 -9.70 -15.17
N SER A 197 16.64 -9.44 -16.49
CA SER A 197 17.68 -9.70 -17.49
C SER A 197 18.94 -8.85 -17.27
N HIS A 198 18.78 -7.69 -16.62
CA HIS A 198 19.87 -6.80 -16.21
C HIS A 198 20.33 -7.01 -14.75
N GLY A 199 19.76 -7.98 -14.03
CA GLY A 199 20.11 -8.29 -12.63
C GLY A 199 19.59 -7.25 -11.61
N ALA A 200 18.65 -6.39 -11.99
CA ALA A 200 18.04 -5.39 -11.12
C ALA A 200 16.84 -5.94 -10.35
N LEU A 201 16.66 -5.49 -9.09
CA LEU A 201 15.49 -5.79 -8.28
C LEU A 201 14.30 -4.93 -8.75
N VAL A 202 13.11 -5.52 -8.74
CA VAL A 202 11.86 -4.81 -9.04
C VAL A 202 11.12 -4.48 -7.75
N ILE A 203 10.95 -3.20 -7.47
CA ILE A 203 10.18 -2.66 -6.35
C ILE A 203 8.93 -1.99 -6.89
N VAL A 204 7.75 -2.44 -6.46
CA VAL A 204 6.46 -1.94 -6.94
C VAL A 204 5.65 -1.33 -5.81
N ASP A 205 5.15 -0.12 -6.01
CA ASP A 205 4.06 0.43 -5.21
C ASP A 205 2.72 -0.07 -5.78
N ASN A 206 2.05 -0.92 -5.01
CA ASN A 206 0.84 -1.62 -5.46
C ASN A 206 -0.45 -1.05 -4.83
N VAL A 207 -0.43 0.20 -4.36
CA VAL A 207 -1.52 0.83 -3.60
C VAL A 207 -2.83 0.90 -4.39
N PHE A 208 -2.79 1.28 -5.68
CA PHE A 208 -4.01 1.52 -6.47
C PHE A 208 -4.70 0.25 -6.92
N THR A 209 -3.96 -0.77 -7.33
CA THR A 209 -4.49 -2.08 -7.69
C THR A 209 -4.93 -2.88 -6.49
N THR A 210 -4.43 -2.57 -5.31
CA THR A 210 -4.65 -3.25 -4.03
C THR A 210 -4.20 -4.72 -4.03
N PRO A 211 -3.94 -5.34 -2.88
CA PRO A 211 -3.62 -6.76 -2.81
C PRO A 211 -4.83 -7.67 -3.12
N VAL A 212 -6.01 -7.07 -3.36
CA VAL A 212 -7.24 -7.79 -3.74
C VAL A 212 -7.27 -8.05 -5.24
N PHE A 213 -6.81 -7.11 -6.06
CA PHE A 213 -6.91 -7.19 -7.52
C PHE A 213 -5.59 -7.50 -8.23
N SER A 214 -4.46 -7.24 -7.60
CA SER A 214 -3.14 -7.58 -8.16
C SER A 214 -2.29 -8.30 -7.14
N LYS A 215 -1.71 -9.41 -7.56
CA LYS A 215 -0.74 -10.23 -6.85
C LYS A 215 0.62 -10.04 -7.51
N ALA A 216 1.31 -8.96 -7.17
CA ALA A 216 2.52 -8.55 -7.85
C ALA A 216 3.64 -9.64 -7.83
N PHE A 217 3.72 -10.43 -6.76
CA PHE A 217 4.68 -11.55 -6.69
C PHE A 217 4.42 -12.66 -7.70
N GLU A 218 3.19 -12.87 -8.17
CA GLU A 218 2.88 -13.86 -9.21
C GLU A 218 3.51 -13.49 -10.56
N PHE A 219 3.87 -12.22 -10.74
CA PHE A 219 4.57 -11.70 -11.91
C PHE A 219 6.09 -11.58 -11.72
N GLY A 220 6.63 -12.05 -10.59
CA GLY A 220 8.05 -12.05 -10.31
C GLY A 220 8.60 -10.76 -9.68
N VAL A 221 7.76 -9.88 -9.17
CA VAL A 221 8.21 -8.68 -8.43
C VAL A 221 8.98 -9.11 -7.18
N ASP A 222 10.09 -8.43 -6.87
CA ASP A 222 10.95 -8.78 -5.74
C ASP A 222 10.48 -8.13 -4.44
N VAL A 223 9.98 -6.90 -4.51
CA VAL A 223 9.54 -6.11 -3.35
C VAL A 223 8.24 -5.38 -3.67
N VAL A 224 7.26 -5.53 -2.80
CA VAL A 224 5.99 -4.79 -2.90
C VAL A 224 5.86 -3.85 -1.73
N VAL A 225 5.47 -2.61 -1.99
CA VAL A 225 5.17 -1.62 -0.96
C VAL A 225 3.71 -1.19 -1.01
N TYR A 226 3.15 -0.91 0.16
CA TYR A 226 1.82 -0.33 0.29
C TYR A 226 1.82 0.85 1.25
N SER A 227 1.06 1.88 0.92
CA SER A 227 0.53 2.79 1.92
C SER A 227 -0.69 2.13 2.57
N ALA A 228 -0.52 1.57 3.77
CA ALA A 228 -1.60 0.94 4.52
C ALA A 228 -2.67 1.96 4.98
N THR A 229 -2.35 3.25 4.92
CA THR A 229 -3.27 4.39 5.12
C THR A 229 -4.49 4.40 4.18
N LYS A 230 -4.41 3.68 3.03
CA LYS A 230 -5.41 3.67 1.96
C LYS A 230 -6.41 2.53 2.19
N HIS A 231 -6.59 1.66 1.24
CA HIS A 231 -7.57 0.56 1.29
C HIS A 231 -7.37 -0.41 2.46
N ILE A 232 -6.15 -0.54 3.01
CA ILE A 232 -5.87 -1.45 4.13
C ILE A 232 -6.56 -0.94 5.39
N ASP A 233 -6.36 0.32 5.77
CA ASP A 233 -7.17 0.98 6.80
C ASP A 233 -8.63 1.10 6.35
N GLY A 234 -8.85 1.69 5.18
CA GLY A 234 -10.11 1.78 4.47
C GLY A 234 -11.19 2.64 5.13
N GLN A 235 -10.88 3.39 6.17
CA GLN A 235 -11.82 4.22 6.91
C GLN A 235 -11.23 5.56 7.38
N GLY A 236 -10.03 5.93 6.91
CA GLY A 236 -9.39 7.21 7.18
C GLY A 236 -8.95 7.41 8.63
N ARG A 237 -8.56 6.34 9.35
CA ARG A 237 -8.28 6.35 10.80
C ARG A 237 -6.80 6.47 11.14
N ALA A 238 -5.92 5.79 10.38
CA ALA A 238 -4.53 5.61 10.77
C ALA A 238 -3.55 5.72 9.59
N LEU A 239 -2.32 6.15 9.89
CA LEU A 239 -1.20 6.11 8.96
C LEU A 239 -0.43 4.82 9.13
N GLY A 240 0.04 4.27 8.02
CA GLY A 240 0.93 3.12 8.01
C GLY A 240 1.41 2.76 6.62
N GLY A 241 2.38 1.87 6.56
CA GLY A 241 2.89 1.27 5.35
C GLY A 241 3.41 -0.12 5.61
N VAL A 242 3.70 -0.87 4.56
CA VAL A 242 4.33 -2.19 4.63
C VAL A 242 5.31 -2.36 3.48
N ILE A 243 6.35 -3.14 3.75
CA ILE A 243 7.32 -3.65 2.78
C ILE A 243 7.20 -5.17 2.81
N LEU A 244 6.92 -5.78 1.67
CA LEU A 244 6.74 -7.21 1.51
C LEU A 244 7.80 -7.76 0.55
N SER A 245 8.39 -8.89 0.88
CA SER A 245 9.40 -9.56 0.05
C SER A 245 9.67 -10.98 0.54
N ASN A 246 10.74 -11.59 0.03
CA ASN A 246 11.29 -12.81 0.63
C ASN A 246 11.90 -12.53 2.03
N LYS A 247 11.96 -13.55 2.85
CA LYS A 247 12.45 -13.46 4.24
C LYS A 247 13.88 -12.93 4.31
N GLN A 248 14.73 -13.28 3.36
CA GLN A 248 16.13 -12.83 3.36
C GLN A 248 16.24 -11.32 3.15
N PHE A 249 15.48 -10.75 2.19
CA PHE A 249 15.47 -9.31 1.93
C PHE A 249 14.93 -8.55 3.14
N ILE A 250 13.79 -8.97 3.68
CA ILE A 250 13.19 -8.32 4.84
C ILE A 250 14.15 -8.35 6.03
N ARG A 251 14.66 -9.51 6.44
CA ARG A 251 15.41 -9.65 7.69
C ARG A 251 16.86 -9.17 7.59
N ARG A 252 17.49 -9.16 6.40
CA ARG A 252 18.90 -8.74 6.24
C ARG A 252 19.07 -7.33 5.68
N LYS A 253 18.07 -6.76 5.00
CA LYS A 253 18.15 -5.43 4.39
C LYS A 253 17.20 -4.44 5.06
N VAL A 254 15.89 -4.73 5.05
CA VAL A 254 14.85 -3.80 5.52
C VAL A 254 14.89 -3.65 7.04
N GLU A 255 14.83 -4.75 7.77
CA GLU A 255 14.72 -4.74 9.23
C GLU A 255 15.88 -3.99 9.92
N PRO A 256 17.18 -4.23 9.61
CA PRO A 256 18.25 -3.46 10.21
C PRO A 256 18.13 -1.96 9.91
N TYR A 257 17.82 -1.59 8.67
CA TYR A 257 17.64 -0.19 8.31
C TYR A 257 16.50 0.46 9.11
N MET A 258 15.33 -0.15 9.13
CA MET A 258 14.15 0.39 9.80
C MET A 258 14.28 0.43 11.32
N LYS A 259 14.90 -0.58 11.93
CA LYS A 259 15.18 -0.61 13.37
C LYS A 259 16.05 0.57 13.82
N HIS A 260 17.05 0.94 13.01
CA HIS A 260 18.02 1.98 13.38
C HIS A 260 17.58 3.39 12.96
N THR A 261 16.73 3.52 11.93
CA THR A 261 16.21 4.82 11.45
C THR A 261 14.86 5.22 12.05
N GLY A 262 14.15 4.29 12.70
CA GLY A 262 12.98 4.61 13.51
C GLY A 262 11.63 4.64 12.78
N GLY A 263 11.55 4.17 11.54
CA GLY A 263 10.30 4.18 10.74
C GLY A 263 9.27 3.10 11.10
N ALA A 264 9.31 2.52 12.31
CA ALA A 264 8.46 1.42 12.76
C ALA A 264 7.00 1.85 13.01
N MET A 265 6.06 0.95 12.77
CA MET A 265 4.63 1.17 13.00
C MET A 265 4.27 1.13 14.49
N SER A 266 3.35 2.00 14.91
CA SER A 266 2.75 1.95 16.25
C SER A 266 1.86 0.70 16.41
N PRO A 267 1.87 0.01 17.55
CA PRO A 267 0.96 -1.12 17.81
C PRO A 267 -0.52 -0.76 17.67
N PHE A 268 -0.91 0.45 18.05
CA PHE A 268 -2.29 0.91 17.87
C PHE A 268 -2.67 0.99 16.39
N ASN A 269 -1.83 1.60 15.55
CA ASN A 269 -2.09 1.69 14.12
C ASN A 269 -2.10 0.29 13.48
N ALA A 270 -1.19 -0.59 13.88
CA ALA A 270 -1.16 -1.97 13.43
C ALA A 270 -2.48 -2.71 13.76
N TRP A 271 -3.01 -2.53 14.98
CA TRP A 271 -4.27 -3.13 15.39
C TRP A 271 -5.46 -2.61 14.56
N VAL A 272 -5.53 -1.29 14.33
CA VAL A 272 -6.57 -0.68 13.48
C VAL A 272 -6.53 -1.28 12.06
N MET A 273 -5.34 -1.40 11.49
CA MET A 273 -5.15 -1.94 10.14
C MET A 273 -5.39 -3.44 10.08
N LEU A 274 -4.99 -4.19 11.12
CA LEU A 274 -5.28 -5.61 11.26
C LEU A 274 -6.79 -5.88 11.20
N LYS A 275 -7.60 -5.05 11.89
CA LYS A 275 -9.07 -5.09 11.80
C LYS A 275 -9.59 -4.63 10.45
N GLY A 276 -8.91 -3.71 9.77
CA GLY A 276 -9.23 -3.30 8.41
C GLY A 276 -9.08 -4.44 7.39
N LEU A 277 -8.08 -5.30 7.56
CA LEU A 277 -7.84 -6.45 6.68
C LEU A 277 -8.98 -7.47 6.67
N GLU A 278 -9.70 -7.67 7.78
CA GLU A 278 -10.82 -8.61 7.86
C GLU A 278 -11.90 -8.35 6.80
N THR A 279 -12.06 -7.10 6.40
CA THR A 279 -13.11 -6.66 5.46
C THR A 279 -12.59 -6.10 4.15
N ILE A 280 -11.27 -6.10 3.92
CA ILE A 280 -10.66 -5.42 2.76
C ILE A 280 -11.24 -5.91 1.43
N GLU A 281 -11.39 -7.20 1.24
CA GLU A 281 -11.92 -7.77 0.00
C GLU A 281 -13.38 -7.36 -0.25
N LEU A 282 -14.20 -7.34 0.81
CA LEU A 282 -15.61 -6.93 0.72
C LEU A 282 -15.70 -5.45 0.32
N ARG A 283 -14.92 -4.59 0.98
CA ARG A 283 -14.91 -3.15 0.70
C ARG A 283 -14.42 -2.84 -0.71
N VAL A 284 -13.25 -3.34 -1.06
CA VAL A 284 -12.61 -3.05 -2.36
C VAL A 284 -13.47 -3.55 -3.53
N LYS A 285 -14.08 -4.74 -3.43
CA LYS A 285 -14.98 -5.25 -4.48
C LYS A 285 -16.25 -4.44 -4.61
N ALA A 286 -16.85 -4.00 -3.50
CA ALA A 286 -18.03 -3.13 -3.55
C ALA A 286 -17.70 -1.77 -4.16
N GLN A 287 -16.62 -1.13 -3.72
CA GLN A 287 -16.14 0.15 -4.26
C GLN A 287 -15.83 0.07 -5.76
N ALA A 288 -15.15 -0.98 -6.21
CA ALA A 288 -14.84 -1.18 -7.63
C ALA A 288 -16.09 -1.39 -8.50
N LYS A 289 -17.10 -2.08 -7.98
CA LYS A 289 -18.40 -2.23 -8.65
C LYS A 289 -19.09 -0.89 -8.83
N SER A 290 -19.09 -0.04 -7.81
CA SER A 290 -19.64 1.32 -7.89
C SER A 290 -18.81 2.21 -8.83
N ALA A 291 -17.47 2.12 -8.76
CA ALA A 291 -16.57 2.86 -9.64
C ALA A 291 -16.83 2.53 -11.13
N TRP A 292 -17.03 1.26 -11.44
CA TRP A 292 -17.36 0.85 -12.81
C TRP A 292 -18.68 1.46 -13.30
N LYS A 293 -19.74 1.45 -12.50
CA LYS A 293 -21.03 2.06 -12.88
C LYS A 293 -20.92 3.59 -13.05
N ILE A 294 -20.22 4.26 -12.13
CA ILE A 294 -20.01 5.72 -12.18
C ILE A 294 -19.16 6.09 -13.40
N SER A 295 -18.14 5.31 -13.75
CA SER A 295 -17.32 5.58 -14.94
C SER A 295 -18.11 5.50 -16.22
N GLN A 296 -19.00 4.51 -16.37
CA GLN A 296 -19.92 4.39 -17.51
C GLN A 296 -20.91 5.57 -17.58
N PHE A 297 -21.43 6.03 -16.43
CA PHE A 297 -22.29 7.20 -16.38
C PHE A 297 -21.55 8.47 -16.83
N LEU A 298 -20.32 8.66 -16.40
CA LEU A 298 -19.49 9.82 -16.74
C LEU A 298 -19.15 9.86 -18.25
N GLU A 299 -18.92 8.73 -18.90
CA GLU A 299 -18.68 8.67 -20.36
C GLU A 299 -19.84 9.22 -21.21
N GLN A 300 -21.06 9.19 -20.69
CA GLN A 300 -22.25 9.68 -21.41
C GLN A 300 -22.42 11.20 -21.30
N SER A 301 -21.64 11.89 -20.47
CA SER A 301 -21.78 13.33 -20.25
C SER A 301 -21.00 14.16 -21.26
N SER A 302 -21.69 15.07 -21.96
CA SER A 302 -21.06 16.05 -22.86
C SER A 302 -20.14 17.06 -22.17
N ASN A 303 -20.21 17.19 -20.84
CA ASN A 303 -19.32 18.03 -20.05
C ASN A 303 -17.95 17.38 -19.84
N ILE A 304 -17.84 16.05 -20.04
CA ILE A 304 -16.62 15.27 -19.81
C ILE A 304 -15.93 15.00 -21.15
N ARG A 305 -14.65 15.35 -21.23
CA ARG A 305 -13.80 15.11 -22.40
C ARG A 305 -13.28 13.69 -22.46
N LYS A 306 -12.86 13.15 -21.31
CA LYS A 306 -12.25 11.82 -21.19
C LYS A 306 -12.56 11.25 -19.81
N VAL A 307 -12.87 9.96 -19.75
CA VAL A 307 -12.92 9.17 -18.52
C VAL A 307 -11.76 8.18 -18.57
N ILE A 308 -10.97 8.11 -17.50
CA ILE A 308 -9.85 7.19 -17.38
C ILE A 308 -10.23 6.19 -16.30
N TYR A 309 -10.50 4.97 -16.72
CA TYR A 309 -10.77 3.83 -15.85
C TYR A 309 -10.47 2.54 -16.64
N PRO A 310 -9.53 1.71 -16.19
CA PRO A 310 -9.09 0.54 -16.98
C PRO A 310 -10.19 -0.48 -17.29
N GLY A 311 -11.28 -0.47 -16.50
CA GLY A 311 -12.45 -1.34 -16.72
C GLY A 311 -13.34 -0.96 -17.90
N LEU A 312 -13.24 0.26 -18.42
CA LEU A 312 -14.04 0.69 -19.56
C LEU A 312 -13.53 0.05 -20.86
N PRO A 313 -14.40 -0.49 -21.72
CA PRO A 313 -14.01 -1.01 -23.03
C PRO A 313 -13.35 0.05 -23.94
N SER A 314 -13.63 1.33 -23.71
CA SER A 314 -13.04 2.47 -24.39
C SER A 314 -11.60 2.78 -23.94
N SER A 315 -11.15 2.19 -22.84
CA SER A 315 -9.80 2.39 -22.33
C SER A 315 -8.77 1.69 -23.21
N GLU A 316 -7.74 2.43 -23.65
CA GLU A 316 -6.62 1.88 -24.42
C GLU A 316 -5.89 0.75 -23.69
N GLN A 317 -5.97 0.74 -22.34
CA GLN A 317 -5.34 -0.28 -21.50
C GLN A 317 -6.29 -1.40 -21.06
N HIS A 318 -7.51 -1.46 -21.58
CA HIS A 318 -8.50 -2.45 -21.16
C HIS A 318 -8.00 -3.89 -21.36
N SER A 319 -7.34 -4.18 -22.49
CA SER A 319 -6.77 -5.51 -22.77
C SER A 319 -5.72 -5.88 -21.75
N LEU A 320 -4.74 -5.00 -21.50
CA LEU A 320 -3.69 -5.21 -20.51
C LEU A 320 -4.28 -5.39 -19.11
N ALA A 321 -5.27 -4.57 -18.74
CA ALA A 321 -5.94 -4.69 -17.44
C ALA A 321 -6.55 -6.08 -17.23
N ASN A 322 -7.23 -6.64 -18.25
CA ASN A 322 -7.80 -7.99 -18.19
C ASN A 322 -6.76 -9.10 -18.02
N GLU A 323 -5.51 -8.85 -18.43
CA GLU A 323 -4.42 -9.83 -18.33
C GLU A 323 -3.73 -9.80 -16.96
N ILE A 324 -3.56 -8.60 -16.35
CA ILE A 324 -2.68 -8.45 -15.20
C ILE A 324 -3.40 -8.13 -13.88
N ILE A 325 -4.69 -7.74 -13.92
CA ILE A 325 -5.47 -7.45 -12.70
C ILE A 325 -6.83 -8.15 -12.74
N SER A 326 -7.30 -8.61 -11.58
CA SER A 326 -8.59 -9.28 -11.43
C SER A 326 -9.77 -8.34 -11.15
N GLY A 327 -9.52 -7.03 -11.19
CA GLY A 327 -10.51 -5.96 -10.99
C GLY A 327 -9.84 -4.61 -11.23
N TYR A 328 -10.64 -3.62 -11.64
CA TYR A 328 -10.12 -2.39 -12.26
C TYR A 328 -9.88 -1.23 -11.28
N GLY A 329 -9.89 -1.51 -9.97
CA GLY A 329 -9.64 -0.49 -8.95
C GLY A 329 -10.90 0.28 -8.52
N THR A 330 -10.69 1.16 -7.56
CA THR A 330 -11.76 1.93 -6.87
C THR A 330 -11.70 3.43 -7.19
N VAL A 331 -10.76 3.81 -8.06
CA VAL A 331 -10.49 5.21 -8.43
C VAL A 331 -10.85 5.43 -9.87
N ILE A 332 -11.53 6.55 -10.14
CA ILE A 332 -11.86 7.03 -11.47
C ILE A 332 -11.18 8.37 -11.67
N THR A 333 -10.62 8.61 -12.83
CA THR A 333 -10.12 9.93 -13.22
C THR A 333 -10.88 10.40 -14.46
N PHE A 334 -11.27 11.67 -14.50
CA PHE A 334 -11.99 12.24 -15.65
C PHE A 334 -11.67 13.71 -15.85
N GLU A 335 -11.81 14.17 -17.08
CA GLU A 335 -11.44 15.52 -17.51
C GLU A 335 -12.62 16.30 -18.03
N PHE A 336 -12.80 17.54 -17.53
CA PHE A 336 -13.82 18.46 -18.01
C PHE A 336 -13.41 19.18 -19.28
N VAL A 337 -14.35 19.31 -20.24
CA VAL A 337 -14.16 20.06 -21.51
C VAL A 337 -13.80 21.52 -21.23
N LYS A 338 -14.48 22.17 -20.28
CA LYS A 338 -14.27 23.58 -19.91
C LYS A 338 -13.15 23.81 -18.89
N GLY A 339 -12.29 22.80 -18.64
CA GLY A 339 -11.11 22.91 -17.78
C GLY A 339 -11.41 23.22 -16.32
N LYS A 340 -10.50 23.92 -15.64
CA LYS A 340 -10.54 24.21 -14.20
C LYS A 340 -11.83 24.87 -13.71
N PRO A 341 -12.43 25.86 -14.40
CA PRO A 341 -13.67 26.47 -13.92
C PRO A 341 -14.82 25.45 -13.78
N ALA A 342 -14.94 24.52 -14.73
CA ALA A 342 -15.94 23.46 -14.68
C ALA A 342 -15.61 22.44 -13.58
N ALA A 343 -14.34 22.01 -13.46
CA ALA A 343 -13.89 21.10 -12.42
C ALA A 343 -14.17 21.65 -11.02
N PHE A 344 -13.87 22.91 -10.77
CA PHE A 344 -14.12 23.55 -9.48
C PHE A 344 -15.61 23.74 -9.20
N LYS A 345 -16.38 24.14 -10.21
CA LYS A 345 -17.83 24.26 -10.06
C LYS A 345 -18.48 22.93 -9.76
N PHE A 346 -18.06 21.86 -10.44
CA PHE A 346 -18.48 20.50 -10.15
C PHE A 346 -18.17 20.11 -8.70
N LEU A 347 -16.91 20.21 -8.26
CA LEU A 347 -16.50 19.85 -6.90
C LEU A 347 -17.29 20.59 -5.82
N ASN A 348 -17.51 21.91 -6.02
CA ASN A 348 -18.21 22.75 -5.06
C ASN A 348 -19.75 22.48 -4.98
N ASN A 349 -20.30 21.71 -5.92
CA ASN A 349 -21.72 21.34 -5.94
C ASN A 349 -21.97 19.86 -5.61
N LEU A 350 -20.94 19.12 -5.17
CA LEU A 350 -21.10 17.78 -4.61
C LEU A 350 -21.66 17.89 -3.17
N GLU A 351 -22.61 17.03 -2.82
CA GLU A 351 -23.26 17.01 -1.51
C GLU A 351 -22.83 15.80 -0.68
N ILE A 352 -22.64 14.63 -1.32
CA ILE A 352 -22.23 13.36 -0.68
C ILE A 352 -20.73 13.16 -0.79
N ILE A 353 -20.20 13.32 -2.00
CA ILE A 353 -18.76 13.12 -2.28
C ILE A 353 -17.97 14.30 -1.71
N ILE A 354 -17.06 14.00 -0.79
CA ILE A 354 -16.28 15.03 -0.08
C ILE A 354 -15.01 15.44 -0.83
N ILE A 355 -14.65 16.72 -0.71
CA ILE A 355 -13.39 17.23 -1.27
C ILE A 355 -12.26 16.90 -0.32
N SER A 356 -11.37 16.00 -0.71
CA SER A 356 -10.15 15.65 0.04
C SER A 356 -9.11 15.02 -0.88
N ASN A 357 -7.87 14.95 -0.43
CA ASN A 357 -6.74 14.46 -1.22
C ASN A 357 -6.42 12.97 -1.00
N ASN A 358 -7.10 12.29 -0.06
CA ASN A 358 -6.86 10.88 0.23
C ASN A 358 -7.60 9.96 -0.78
N LEU A 359 -7.53 8.64 -0.57
CA LEU A 359 -8.22 7.63 -1.38
C LEU A 359 -8.39 6.33 -0.60
N GLY A 360 -9.25 5.43 -1.10
CA GLY A 360 -9.45 4.11 -0.49
C GLY A 360 -10.22 4.13 0.81
N ASP A 361 -10.92 5.23 1.13
CA ASP A 361 -11.77 5.40 2.30
C ASP A 361 -13.17 4.78 2.06
N ALA A 362 -13.89 4.51 3.14
CA ALA A 362 -15.30 4.15 3.09
C ALA A 362 -16.17 5.28 2.54
N LYS A 363 -15.71 6.53 2.60
CA LYS A 363 -16.36 7.70 2.02
C LYS A 363 -15.79 7.97 0.62
N SER A 364 -16.66 8.37 -0.31
CA SER A 364 -16.26 8.86 -1.61
C SER A 364 -15.54 10.20 -1.51
N ILE A 365 -14.39 10.30 -2.15
CA ILE A 365 -13.46 11.45 -2.05
C ILE A 365 -13.06 11.92 -3.44
N ALA A 366 -13.27 13.21 -3.73
CA ALA A 366 -12.84 13.84 -4.97
C ALA A 366 -11.76 14.89 -4.75
N THR A 367 -10.83 15.01 -5.70
CA THR A 367 -9.78 16.03 -5.67
C THR A 367 -9.46 16.53 -7.07
N HIS A 368 -8.89 17.76 -7.15
CA HIS A 368 -8.34 18.33 -8.36
C HIS A 368 -6.81 18.18 -8.34
N PRO A 369 -6.22 17.17 -9.01
CA PRO A 369 -4.81 16.82 -8.86
C PRO A 369 -3.85 17.99 -9.17
N ALA A 370 -4.14 18.77 -10.22
CA ALA A 370 -3.27 19.86 -10.65
C ALA A 370 -3.02 20.94 -9.59
N THR A 371 -3.97 21.13 -8.65
CA THR A 371 -3.84 22.15 -7.58
C THR A 371 -3.66 21.56 -6.18
N THR A 372 -3.64 20.21 -6.04
CA THR A 372 -3.50 19.53 -4.75
C THR A 372 -2.33 18.55 -4.79
N THR A 373 -2.58 17.28 -5.09
CA THR A 373 -1.61 16.20 -4.98
C THR A 373 -0.41 16.34 -5.92
N HIS A 374 -0.55 17.06 -7.05
CA HIS A 374 0.48 17.28 -8.06
C HIS A 374 0.81 18.78 -8.25
N GLN A 375 0.49 19.60 -7.24
CA GLN A 375 0.71 21.05 -7.31
C GLN A 375 2.19 21.41 -7.53
N ARG A 376 3.12 20.65 -6.95
CA ARG A 376 4.56 20.92 -7.00
C ARG A 376 5.19 20.64 -8.36
N LEU A 377 4.52 19.90 -9.23
CA LEU A 377 5.01 19.60 -10.57
C LEU A 377 5.05 20.86 -11.42
N THR A 378 6.10 21.01 -12.20
CA THR A 378 6.21 22.06 -13.22
C THR A 378 5.13 21.90 -14.27
N LYS A 379 4.86 22.96 -15.04
CA LYS A 379 3.89 22.91 -16.15
C LYS A 379 4.25 21.78 -17.14
N LYS A 380 5.53 21.66 -17.50
CA LYS A 380 6.03 20.62 -18.40
C LYS A 380 5.79 19.21 -17.83
N GLN A 381 6.12 18.96 -16.56
CA GLN A 381 5.87 17.67 -15.91
C GLN A 381 4.37 17.31 -15.88
N LYS A 382 3.48 18.30 -15.64
CA LYS A 382 2.03 18.07 -15.71
C LYS A 382 1.57 17.74 -17.13
N GLU A 383 2.10 18.42 -18.15
CA GLU A 383 1.83 18.14 -19.56
C GLU A 383 2.32 16.74 -19.94
N ASP A 384 3.56 16.38 -19.58
CA ASP A 384 4.13 15.05 -19.83
C ASP A 384 3.33 13.92 -19.15
N LEU A 385 2.75 14.19 -18.00
CA LEU A 385 1.89 13.28 -17.25
C LEU A 385 0.40 13.42 -17.59
N GLN A 386 0.03 14.21 -18.59
CA GLN A 386 -1.37 14.49 -18.98
C GLN A 386 -2.26 14.94 -17.82
N ILE A 387 -1.71 15.65 -16.83
CA ILE A 387 -2.46 16.23 -15.71
C ILE A 387 -2.96 17.62 -16.12
N SER A 388 -4.14 17.66 -16.73
CA SER A 388 -4.73 18.91 -17.19
C SER A 388 -5.40 19.70 -16.05
N GLU A 389 -5.69 20.98 -16.32
CA GLU A 389 -6.45 21.85 -15.42
C GLU A 389 -7.95 21.45 -15.31
N GLY A 390 -8.43 20.52 -16.14
CA GLY A 390 -9.80 19.99 -16.05
C GLY A 390 -9.92 18.66 -15.34
N LEU A 391 -8.80 18.10 -14.86
CA LEU A 391 -8.74 16.74 -14.34
C LEU A 391 -9.27 16.65 -12.91
N ILE A 392 -10.16 15.68 -12.66
CA ILE A 392 -10.64 15.28 -11.34
C ILE A 392 -10.28 13.81 -11.11
N ARG A 393 -9.84 13.49 -9.90
CA ARG A 393 -9.70 12.12 -9.40
C ARG A 393 -10.77 11.87 -8.34
N LEU A 394 -11.59 10.84 -8.56
CA LEU A 394 -12.63 10.36 -7.65
C LEU A 394 -12.24 8.98 -7.09
N SER A 395 -12.03 8.89 -5.79
CA SER A 395 -11.94 7.63 -5.06
C SER A 395 -13.34 7.26 -4.55
N VAL A 396 -13.89 6.17 -5.06
CA VAL A 396 -15.25 5.75 -4.75
C VAL A 396 -15.30 5.03 -3.40
N GLY A 397 -16.25 5.40 -2.56
CA GLY A 397 -16.51 4.85 -1.24
C GLY A 397 -17.49 3.67 -1.25
N LEU A 398 -18.18 3.51 -0.11
CA LEU A 398 -19.11 2.41 0.15
C LEU A 398 -20.57 2.88 0.18
N GLU A 399 -20.83 4.14 -0.16
CA GLU A 399 -22.17 4.70 -0.26
C GLU A 399 -22.96 3.97 -1.35
N ASP A 400 -24.29 4.09 -1.32
CA ASP A 400 -25.13 3.53 -2.36
C ASP A 400 -24.75 4.11 -3.73
N THR A 401 -24.64 3.25 -4.74
CA THR A 401 -24.13 3.65 -6.06
C THR A 401 -25.07 4.63 -6.75
N ASP A 402 -26.37 4.47 -6.57
CA ASP A 402 -27.37 5.32 -7.23
C ASP A 402 -27.38 6.72 -6.58
N ASP A 403 -27.15 6.81 -5.26
CA ASP A 403 -26.97 8.08 -4.57
C ASP A 403 -25.72 8.81 -5.07
N LEU A 404 -24.60 8.11 -5.26
CA LEU A 404 -23.38 8.69 -5.82
C LEU A 404 -23.58 9.18 -7.27
N ILE A 405 -24.29 8.42 -8.09
CA ILE A 405 -24.63 8.83 -9.47
C ILE A 405 -25.54 10.05 -9.46
N ASN A 406 -26.50 10.12 -8.54
CA ASN A 406 -27.39 11.27 -8.39
C ASN A 406 -26.62 12.53 -7.94
N ASP A 407 -25.68 12.41 -7.02
CA ASP A 407 -24.80 13.49 -6.58
C ASP A 407 -23.96 14.03 -7.75
N VAL A 408 -23.26 13.13 -8.45
CA VAL A 408 -22.49 13.47 -9.66
C VAL A 408 -23.37 14.11 -10.73
N SER A 409 -24.55 13.54 -11.01
CA SER A 409 -25.51 14.07 -12.00
C SER A 409 -25.99 15.48 -11.63
N SER A 410 -26.30 15.71 -10.35
CA SER A 410 -26.73 17.02 -9.85
C SER A 410 -25.64 18.07 -9.98
N ALA A 411 -24.42 17.73 -9.63
CA ALA A 411 -23.26 18.61 -9.82
C ALA A 411 -22.99 18.92 -11.30
N LEU A 412 -23.12 17.92 -12.20
CA LEU A 412 -22.95 18.11 -13.65
C LEU A 412 -24.00 19.04 -14.27
N ARG A 413 -25.25 19.00 -13.78
CA ARG A 413 -26.32 19.90 -14.26
C ARG A 413 -26.07 21.37 -13.97
N THR A 414 -25.19 21.71 -13.06
CA THR A 414 -24.83 23.11 -12.75
C THR A 414 -23.87 23.71 -13.78
N LEU A 415 -23.21 22.92 -14.65
CA LEU A 415 -22.19 23.34 -15.62
C LEU A 415 -22.78 23.88 -16.91
#